data_a41d2f103a15af4e1de41109aa4c9387
#
_entry.id   a41d2f103a15af4e1de41109aa4c9387
#
_cell.length_a   1.000
_cell.length_b   1.000
_cell.length_c   1.000
_cell.angle_alpha   90.00
_cell.angle_beta   90.00
_cell.angle_gamma   90.00
#
_symmetry.space_group_name_H-M   'P 1'
#
loop_
_entity.id
_entity.type
_entity.pdbx_description
1 polymer ?
#
loop_
_entity_poly.entity_id
_entity_poly.type
_entity_poly.pdbx_seq_one_letter_code
_entity_poly.pdbx_strand_id
1 'polypeptide(L)'
;MLPFFPGHTVPAILALADGSIFQGFSIGAPGHTIGEVVFNTAMTGYQEILTDPSYSRQIVTLTYPHIGNVGVNDEDAEADRIHAAGLIIKDLPLTTSNFRSKQTLSDYLKAEKVVGIAGIDTRKLTRILREKGAQNGAILAGEANVEKALALAKSFPGLAGMDLAKVVSTKTPYVWTEAEWKLGAGFSQQTKPKYHVVAFDYGVKRNILRMLAERGCKITVLPAQSTAADALALKPDGIFLANGPGDPEPCDYAIEASKELIERGIPTFGICLGHQIMALASGAKTLKMKFGHHGANHPVQDVQSKQVIITSQNHGFAVDEASLPSNCRVTHVSLFDGSLQGFERTDKPAFCVQGHPEASPGPTDVAPLFDRFIKLMQNATQKAATEKQKNA
;
A
#
# COMPACT_ATOMS: atom_id res chain seq x y z
N MET A 1 -24.47 -12.66 -25.21
CA MET A 1 -24.71 -13.84 -24.36
C MET A 1 -23.65 -13.82 -23.29
N LEU A 2 -24.03 -13.73 -22.00
CA LEU A 2 -23.05 -13.82 -20.90
C LEU A 2 -22.42 -15.23 -20.94
N PRO A 3 -21.11 -15.37 -20.73
CA PRO A 3 -20.49 -16.70 -20.62
C PRO A 3 -21.18 -17.50 -19.50
N PHE A 4 -21.47 -18.76 -19.76
CA PHE A 4 -22.10 -19.64 -18.78
C PHE A 4 -21.06 -20.00 -17.70
N PHE A 5 -21.26 -19.49 -16.49
CA PHE A 5 -20.49 -19.87 -15.31
C PHE A 5 -21.42 -20.65 -14.36
N PRO A 6 -21.20 -21.95 -14.20
CA PRO A 6 -22.03 -22.78 -13.31
C PRO A 6 -22.09 -22.19 -11.89
N GLY A 7 -23.30 -21.99 -11.37
CA GLY A 7 -23.52 -21.50 -10.00
C GLY A 7 -23.54 -19.96 -9.82
N HIS A 8 -23.24 -19.17 -10.84
CA HIS A 8 -23.27 -17.70 -10.77
C HIS A 8 -24.40 -17.13 -11.65
N THR A 9 -25.49 -16.72 -11.01
CA THR A 9 -26.70 -16.24 -11.71
C THR A 9 -26.99 -14.76 -11.48
N VAL A 10 -26.33 -14.12 -10.53
CA VAL A 10 -26.59 -12.72 -10.19
C VAL A 10 -25.81 -11.81 -11.15
N PRO A 11 -26.50 -11.02 -11.99
CA PRO A 11 -25.83 -10.15 -12.95
C PRO A 11 -25.06 -9.03 -12.25
N ALA A 12 -23.98 -8.55 -12.87
CA ALA A 12 -23.26 -7.36 -12.45
C ALA A 12 -22.75 -6.57 -13.66
N ILE A 13 -22.65 -5.26 -13.48
CA ILE A 13 -22.11 -4.32 -14.49
C ILE A 13 -20.98 -3.53 -13.88
N LEU A 14 -19.85 -3.43 -14.61
CA LEU A 14 -18.84 -2.42 -14.40
C LEU A 14 -19.02 -1.32 -15.45
N ALA A 15 -19.15 -0.08 -15.01
CA ALA A 15 -19.14 1.11 -15.84
C ALA A 15 -17.91 1.97 -15.52
N LEU A 16 -17.26 2.50 -16.55
CA LEU A 16 -16.20 3.52 -16.41
C LEU A 16 -16.77 4.88 -16.80
N ALA A 17 -16.22 5.95 -16.24
CA ALA A 17 -16.68 7.32 -16.51
C ALA A 17 -16.52 7.74 -17.99
N ASP A 18 -15.62 7.07 -18.75
CA ASP A 18 -15.45 7.27 -20.19
C ASP A 18 -16.57 6.66 -21.06
N GLY A 19 -17.55 5.98 -20.44
CA GLY A 19 -18.66 5.30 -21.11
C GLY A 19 -18.44 3.82 -21.39
N SER A 20 -17.28 3.27 -21.09
CA SER A 20 -17.00 1.84 -21.27
C SER A 20 -17.82 0.99 -20.31
N ILE A 21 -18.46 -0.08 -20.82
CA ILE A 21 -19.32 -0.99 -20.06
C ILE A 21 -18.82 -2.42 -20.19
N PHE A 22 -18.79 -3.13 -19.05
CA PHE A 22 -18.51 -4.55 -18.99
C PHE A 22 -19.63 -5.26 -18.22
N GLN A 23 -20.12 -6.35 -18.78
CA GLN A 23 -21.14 -7.18 -18.17
C GLN A 23 -20.53 -8.49 -17.69
N GLY A 24 -20.86 -8.88 -16.47
CA GLY A 24 -20.39 -10.08 -15.83
C GLY A 24 -21.37 -10.57 -14.77
N PHE A 25 -20.87 -11.23 -13.75
CA PHE A 25 -21.67 -11.71 -12.62
C PHE A 25 -21.08 -11.28 -11.28
N SER A 26 -21.95 -11.11 -10.29
CA SER A 26 -21.56 -10.75 -8.93
C SER A 26 -20.87 -11.92 -8.24
N ILE A 27 -19.78 -11.61 -7.55
CA ILE A 27 -19.00 -12.56 -6.72
C ILE A 27 -18.89 -12.12 -5.25
N GLY A 28 -19.43 -10.94 -4.91
CA GLY A 28 -19.37 -10.35 -3.59
C GLY A 28 -20.75 -9.99 -3.04
N ALA A 29 -20.79 -8.93 -2.22
CA ALA A 29 -22.02 -8.39 -1.67
C ALA A 29 -22.91 -7.79 -2.77
N PRO A 30 -24.24 -7.78 -2.61
CA PRO A 30 -25.15 -7.07 -3.48
C PRO A 30 -25.01 -5.54 -3.29
N GLY A 31 -25.51 -4.78 -4.27
CA GLY A 31 -25.52 -3.32 -4.23
C GLY A 31 -24.54 -2.70 -5.20
N HIS A 32 -23.89 -1.62 -4.81
CA HIS A 32 -22.94 -0.92 -5.68
C HIS A 32 -21.71 -0.41 -4.89
N THR A 33 -20.64 -0.18 -5.64
CA THR A 33 -19.45 0.52 -5.16
C THR A 33 -18.94 1.48 -6.24
N ILE A 34 -18.29 2.56 -5.81
CA ILE A 34 -17.64 3.56 -6.67
C ILE A 34 -16.19 3.78 -6.23
N GLY A 35 -15.32 4.09 -7.19
CA GLY A 35 -13.90 4.35 -6.89
C GLY A 35 -13.08 4.55 -8.14
N GLU A 36 -11.78 4.80 -7.96
CA GLU A 36 -10.82 4.78 -9.06
C GLU A 36 -10.52 3.33 -9.43
N VAL A 37 -10.76 2.96 -10.69
CA VAL A 37 -10.46 1.61 -11.21
C VAL A 37 -8.99 1.54 -11.59
N VAL A 38 -8.28 0.65 -10.93
CA VAL A 38 -6.85 0.37 -11.16
C VAL A 38 -6.66 -1.09 -11.52
N PHE A 39 -5.50 -1.45 -12.12
CA PHE A 39 -5.16 -2.84 -12.35
C PHE A 39 -3.89 -3.22 -11.59
N ASN A 40 -3.84 -4.44 -11.09
CA ASN A 40 -2.67 -5.01 -10.41
C ASN A 40 -2.22 -6.27 -11.15
N THR A 41 -0.91 -6.38 -11.41
CA THR A 41 -0.31 -7.47 -12.19
C THR A 41 0.23 -8.62 -11.34
N ALA A 42 0.05 -8.60 -10.02
CA ALA A 42 0.44 -9.69 -9.14
C ALA A 42 -0.33 -10.98 -9.49
N MET A 43 0.36 -12.10 -9.49
CA MET A 43 -0.22 -13.42 -9.78
C MET A 43 -0.80 -14.09 -8.53
N THR A 44 -0.40 -13.63 -7.35
CA THR A 44 -0.76 -14.17 -6.03
C THR A 44 -1.03 -13.03 -5.06
N GLY A 45 -1.53 -13.35 -3.86
CA GLY A 45 -1.67 -12.38 -2.78
C GLY A 45 -2.89 -11.47 -2.91
N TYR A 46 -4.00 -11.99 -3.46
CA TYR A 46 -5.22 -11.19 -3.60
C TYR A 46 -5.85 -10.81 -2.26
N GLN A 47 -5.66 -11.61 -1.19
CA GLN A 47 -6.15 -11.29 0.15
C GLN A 47 -5.36 -10.12 0.75
N GLU A 48 -4.04 -10.14 0.62
CA GLU A 48 -3.14 -9.07 1.03
C GLU A 48 -3.45 -7.77 0.25
N ILE A 49 -3.67 -7.86 -1.07
CA ILE A 49 -4.07 -6.72 -1.91
C ILE A 49 -5.41 -6.13 -1.44
N LEU A 50 -6.42 -6.96 -1.18
CA LEU A 50 -7.74 -6.51 -0.74
C LEU A 50 -7.70 -5.83 0.63
N THR A 51 -6.83 -6.30 1.53
CA THR A 51 -6.70 -5.80 2.89
C THR A 51 -5.67 -4.68 3.06
N ASP A 52 -4.87 -4.37 2.02
CA ASP A 52 -3.95 -3.23 2.04
C ASP A 52 -4.73 -1.90 2.07
N PRO A 53 -4.58 -1.09 3.14
CA PRO A 53 -5.26 0.20 3.27
C PRO A 53 -4.97 1.17 2.12
N SER A 54 -3.84 1.02 1.42
CA SER A 54 -3.47 1.85 0.27
C SER A 54 -4.46 1.76 -0.90
N TYR A 55 -5.30 0.71 -0.97
CA TYR A 55 -6.37 0.59 -1.96
C TYR A 55 -7.71 1.25 -1.54
N SER A 56 -7.73 2.00 -0.45
CA SER A 56 -8.95 2.71 -0.05
C SER A 56 -9.47 3.60 -1.18
N ARG A 57 -10.78 3.50 -1.49
CA ARG A 57 -11.45 4.16 -2.62
C ARG A 57 -10.99 3.71 -4.01
N GLN A 58 -10.26 2.61 -4.12
CA GLN A 58 -9.90 2.01 -5.42
C GLN A 58 -10.64 0.69 -5.64
N ILE A 59 -11.14 0.48 -6.88
CA ILE A 59 -11.69 -0.78 -7.36
C ILE A 59 -10.56 -1.51 -8.09
N VAL A 60 -10.12 -2.63 -7.53
CA VAL A 60 -8.91 -3.32 -7.99
C VAL A 60 -9.26 -4.37 -9.05
N THR A 61 -8.64 -4.25 -10.22
CA THR A 61 -8.67 -5.26 -11.28
C THR A 61 -7.44 -6.15 -11.17
N LEU A 62 -7.62 -7.43 -10.91
CA LEU A 62 -6.52 -8.40 -10.94
C LEU A 62 -6.36 -8.96 -12.37
N THR A 63 -5.18 -8.78 -12.95
CA THR A 63 -4.93 -9.17 -14.35
C THR A 63 -4.68 -10.67 -14.51
N TYR A 64 -4.28 -11.37 -13.44
CA TYR A 64 -4.15 -12.82 -13.46
C TYR A 64 -5.53 -13.48 -13.63
N PRO A 65 -5.67 -14.50 -14.51
CA PRO A 65 -6.99 -15.02 -14.88
C PRO A 65 -7.74 -15.70 -13.73
N HIS A 66 -7.05 -16.48 -12.91
CA HIS A 66 -7.65 -17.31 -11.88
C HIS A 66 -7.41 -16.72 -10.49
N ILE A 67 -8.41 -16.09 -9.92
CA ILE A 67 -8.35 -15.41 -8.61
C ILE A 67 -9.35 -16.07 -7.65
N GLY A 68 -8.88 -16.45 -6.45
CA GLY A 68 -9.66 -17.15 -5.45
C GLY A 68 -9.29 -18.63 -5.30
N ASN A 69 -8.36 -19.12 -6.11
CA ASN A 69 -7.95 -20.52 -6.17
C ASN A 69 -7.31 -21.06 -4.87
N VAL A 70 -6.67 -20.20 -4.08
CA VAL A 70 -6.07 -20.59 -2.78
C VAL A 70 -6.97 -20.32 -1.58
N GLY A 71 -8.18 -19.81 -1.81
CA GLY A 71 -9.10 -19.40 -0.74
C GLY A 71 -8.61 -18.20 0.06
N VAL A 72 -9.14 -18.07 1.28
CA VAL A 72 -8.81 -17.01 2.24
C VAL A 72 -8.51 -17.66 3.59
N ASN A 73 -7.60 -17.08 4.37
CA ASN A 73 -7.22 -17.55 5.69
C ASN A 73 -7.00 -16.38 6.66
N ASP A 74 -6.77 -16.66 7.95
CA ASP A 74 -6.66 -15.63 9.00
C ASP A 74 -5.27 -14.96 9.08
N GLU A 75 -4.27 -15.48 8.36
CA GLU A 75 -2.87 -15.06 8.51
C GLU A 75 -2.41 -14.08 7.43
N ASP A 76 -3.03 -14.14 6.23
CA ASP A 76 -2.58 -13.38 5.06
C ASP A 76 -3.26 -11.99 4.94
N ALA A 77 -3.84 -11.47 6.02
CA ALA A 77 -4.43 -10.14 6.02
C ALA A 77 -3.43 -9.07 6.46
N GLU A 78 -3.37 -7.95 5.71
CA GLU A 78 -2.51 -6.80 6.00
C GLU A 78 -3.19 -5.74 6.89
N ALA A 79 -4.51 -5.85 7.09
CA ALA A 79 -5.29 -5.04 8.03
C ALA A 79 -6.45 -5.87 8.62
N ASP A 80 -7.29 -5.26 9.45
CA ASP A 80 -8.41 -5.91 10.12
C ASP A 80 -9.64 -6.14 9.23
N ARG A 81 -9.67 -5.57 8.03
CA ARG A 81 -10.77 -5.64 7.06
C ARG A 81 -10.28 -5.45 5.63
N ILE A 82 -11.17 -5.66 4.67
CA ILE A 82 -10.94 -5.25 3.28
C ILE A 82 -11.02 -3.71 3.18
N HIS A 83 -10.00 -3.09 2.58
CA HIS A 83 -9.94 -1.66 2.30
C HIS A 83 -10.22 -1.32 0.83
N ALA A 84 -9.97 -2.23 -0.10
CA ALA A 84 -10.34 -2.05 -1.50
C ALA A 84 -11.84 -1.78 -1.63
N ALA A 85 -12.22 -0.79 -2.44
CA ALA A 85 -13.62 -0.43 -2.64
C ALA A 85 -14.41 -1.51 -3.41
N GLY A 86 -13.72 -2.34 -4.20
CA GLY A 86 -14.32 -3.44 -4.94
C GLY A 86 -13.29 -4.27 -5.67
N LEU A 87 -13.71 -5.43 -6.16
CA LEU A 87 -12.85 -6.38 -6.87
C LEU A 87 -13.37 -6.70 -8.27
N ILE A 88 -12.46 -6.68 -9.24
CA ILE A 88 -12.72 -7.08 -10.63
C ILE A 88 -11.77 -8.21 -10.99
N ILE A 89 -12.32 -9.35 -11.42
CA ILE A 89 -11.54 -10.52 -11.84
C ILE A 89 -12.10 -11.12 -13.13
N LYS A 90 -11.30 -11.94 -13.80
CA LYS A 90 -11.74 -12.71 -14.97
C LYS A 90 -12.50 -13.96 -14.53
N ASP A 91 -11.86 -14.87 -13.82
CA ASP A 91 -12.43 -16.16 -13.43
C ASP A 91 -12.40 -16.32 -11.91
N LEU A 92 -13.53 -16.78 -11.35
CA LEU A 92 -13.63 -17.25 -9.97
C LEU A 92 -13.65 -18.79 -10.01
N PRO A 93 -12.69 -19.49 -9.39
CA PRO A 93 -12.66 -20.95 -9.33
C PRO A 93 -13.89 -21.52 -8.60
N LEU A 94 -14.37 -22.68 -9.06
CA LEU A 94 -15.49 -23.39 -8.43
C LEU A 94 -15.12 -23.94 -7.04
N THR A 95 -13.84 -24.29 -6.86
CA THR A 95 -13.31 -24.85 -5.62
C THR A 95 -11.99 -24.19 -5.26
N THR A 96 -11.72 -24.09 -3.97
CA THR A 96 -10.40 -23.70 -3.46
C THR A 96 -9.51 -24.93 -3.26
N SER A 97 -8.21 -24.76 -3.48
CA SER A 97 -7.21 -25.84 -3.33
C SER A 97 -5.97 -25.31 -2.63
N ASN A 98 -6.02 -25.21 -1.30
CA ASN A 98 -4.89 -24.84 -0.46
C ASN A 98 -5.13 -25.36 0.96
N PHE A 99 -4.09 -25.94 1.59
CA PHE A 99 -4.20 -26.50 2.97
C PHE A 99 -4.47 -25.42 4.03
N ARG A 100 -4.20 -24.12 3.74
CA ARG A 100 -4.48 -23.00 4.65
C ARG A 100 -5.86 -22.38 4.41
N SER A 101 -6.59 -22.80 3.37
CA SER A 101 -7.89 -22.22 3.03
C SER A 101 -8.93 -22.49 4.12
N LYS A 102 -9.60 -21.44 4.60
CA LYS A 102 -10.71 -21.51 5.56
C LYS A 102 -12.05 -21.16 4.93
N GLN A 103 -12.05 -20.34 3.89
CA GLN A 103 -13.26 -19.92 3.17
C GLN A 103 -12.95 -19.56 1.71
N THR A 104 -14.00 -19.46 0.90
CA THR A 104 -13.86 -19.01 -0.49
C THR A 104 -13.70 -17.50 -0.55
N LEU A 105 -13.10 -17.00 -1.63
CA LEU A 105 -13.02 -15.55 -1.88
C LEU A 105 -14.41 -14.90 -1.95
N SER A 106 -15.40 -15.57 -2.56
CA SER A 106 -16.76 -15.04 -2.64
C SER A 106 -17.42 -14.89 -1.28
N ASP A 107 -17.26 -15.87 -0.39
CA ASP A 107 -17.82 -15.80 0.96
C ASP A 107 -17.12 -14.71 1.79
N TYR A 108 -15.82 -14.55 1.62
CA TYR A 108 -15.05 -13.47 2.26
C TYR A 108 -15.54 -12.09 1.82
N LEU A 109 -15.67 -11.86 0.51
CA LEU A 109 -16.20 -10.59 -0.01
C LEU A 109 -17.61 -10.29 0.52
N LYS A 110 -18.49 -11.29 0.60
CA LYS A 110 -19.85 -11.14 1.14
C LYS A 110 -19.83 -10.82 2.64
N ALA A 111 -19.01 -11.50 3.41
CA ALA A 111 -18.86 -11.27 4.86
C ALA A 111 -18.36 -9.82 5.13
N GLU A 112 -17.38 -9.37 4.37
CA GLU A 112 -16.82 -8.02 4.45
C GLU A 112 -17.67 -6.95 3.74
N LYS A 113 -18.82 -7.32 3.14
CA LYS A 113 -19.74 -6.44 2.42
C LYS A 113 -19.10 -5.73 1.23
N VAL A 114 -18.16 -6.37 0.56
CA VAL A 114 -17.45 -5.84 -0.60
C VAL A 114 -18.10 -6.32 -1.88
N VAL A 115 -18.34 -5.38 -2.80
CA VAL A 115 -18.91 -5.68 -4.14
C VAL A 115 -17.81 -6.18 -5.05
N GLY A 116 -18.09 -7.24 -5.81
CA GLY A 116 -17.14 -7.80 -6.77
C GLY A 116 -17.81 -8.28 -8.04
N ILE A 117 -17.10 -8.21 -9.15
CA ILE A 117 -17.53 -8.66 -10.47
C ILE A 117 -16.52 -9.61 -11.10
N ALA A 118 -17.02 -10.69 -11.70
CA ALA A 118 -16.21 -11.63 -12.49
C ALA A 118 -16.86 -11.87 -13.87
N GLY A 119 -16.13 -12.60 -14.74
CA GLY A 119 -16.60 -12.96 -16.08
C GLY A 119 -16.43 -11.86 -17.12
N ILE A 120 -15.68 -10.82 -16.84
CA ILE A 120 -15.43 -9.74 -17.79
C ILE A 120 -14.09 -9.89 -18.51
N ASP A 121 -13.91 -9.17 -19.62
CA ASP A 121 -12.63 -9.06 -20.32
C ASP A 121 -11.69 -8.11 -19.59
N THR A 122 -10.97 -8.64 -18.58
CA THR A 122 -10.00 -7.89 -17.81
C THR A 122 -8.80 -7.41 -18.65
N ARG A 123 -8.47 -8.12 -19.75
CA ARG A 123 -7.42 -7.68 -20.68
C ARG A 123 -7.82 -6.41 -21.43
N LYS A 124 -9.05 -6.35 -21.94
CA LYS A 124 -9.62 -5.13 -22.56
C LYS A 124 -9.65 -3.99 -21.56
N LEU A 125 -10.11 -4.24 -20.33
CA LEU A 125 -10.14 -3.24 -19.26
C LEU A 125 -8.72 -2.69 -18.96
N THR A 126 -7.75 -3.57 -18.76
CA THR A 126 -6.35 -3.18 -18.50
C THR A 126 -5.77 -2.33 -19.63
N ARG A 127 -6.09 -2.64 -20.90
CA ARG A 127 -5.66 -1.82 -22.05
C ARG A 127 -6.28 -0.41 -21.99
N ILE A 128 -7.56 -0.29 -21.68
CA ILE A 128 -8.23 1.02 -21.51
C ILE A 128 -7.52 1.83 -20.42
N LEU A 129 -7.29 1.24 -19.26
CA LEU A 129 -6.63 1.92 -18.13
C LEU A 129 -5.20 2.35 -18.46
N ARG A 130 -4.44 1.52 -19.19
CA ARG A 130 -3.09 1.86 -19.61
C ARG A 130 -3.07 2.99 -20.64
N GLU A 131 -4.01 2.96 -21.59
CA GLU A 131 -4.06 3.93 -22.70
C GLU A 131 -4.64 5.28 -22.26
N LYS A 132 -5.72 5.27 -21.47
CA LYS A 132 -6.46 6.48 -21.04
C LYS A 132 -6.09 6.97 -19.64
N GLY A 133 -5.42 6.15 -18.84
CA GLY A 133 -5.16 6.40 -17.42
C GLY A 133 -6.16 5.68 -16.51
N ALA A 134 -5.93 5.75 -15.20
CA ALA A 134 -6.88 5.29 -14.20
C ALA A 134 -8.22 6.00 -14.40
N GLN A 135 -9.34 5.24 -14.31
CA GLN A 135 -10.67 5.72 -14.60
C GLN A 135 -11.54 5.67 -13.36
N ASN A 136 -12.36 6.68 -13.17
CA ASN A 136 -13.48 6.55 -12.23
C ASN A 136 -14.44 5.48 -12.71
N GLY A 137 -14.91 4.62 -11.81
CA GLY A 137 -15.80 3.54 -12.16
C GLY A 137 -16.78 3.17 -11.06
N ALA A 138 -17.75 2.37 -11.45
CA ALA A 138 -18.74 1.79 -10.53
C ALA A 138 -19.01 0.34 -10.89
N ILE A 139 -19.12 -0.52 -9.86
CA ILE A 139 -19.70 -1.86 -10.00
C ILE A 139 -21.11 -1.81 -9.43
N LEU A 140 -22.09 -2.30 -10.22
CA LEU A 140 -23.48 -2.48 -9.81
C LEU A 140 -23.80 -3.98 -9.84
N ALA A 141 -24.08 -4.59 -8.68
CA ALA A 141 -24.32 -6.02 -8.50
C ALA A 141 -25.79 -6.29 -8.13
N GLY A 142 -26.41 -7.27 -8.79
CA GLY A 142 -27.81 -7.65 -8.61
C GLY A 142 -28.79 -6.92 -9.54
N GLU A 143 -28.33 -5.90 -10.25
CA GLU A 143 -29.14 -5.10 -11.18
C GLU A 143 -28.33 -4.81 -12.45
N ALA A 144 -28.92 -5.02 -13.62
CA ALA A 144 -28.27 -4.77 -14.91
C ALA A 144 -28.72 -3.41 -15.51
N ASN A 145 -28.54 -2.32 -14.77
CA ASN A 145 -28.91 -0.97 -15.18
C ASN A 145 -27.67 -0.15 -15.59
N VAL A 146 -27.46 -0.02 -16.90
CA VAL A 146 -26.29 0.67 -17.48
C VAL A 146 -26.29 2.17 -17.15
N GLU A 147 -27.44 2.84 -17.23
CA GLU A 147 -27.55 4.29 -17.01
C GLU A 147 -27.20 4.63 -15.56
N LYS A 148 -27.72 3.85 -14.60
CA LYS A 148 -27.41 3.99 -13.17
C LYS A 148 -25.93 3.75 -12.89
N ALA A 149 -25.32 2.70 -13.48
CA ALA A 149 -23.91 2.40 -13.32
C ALA A 149 -23.02 3.53 -13.87
N LEU A 150 -23.35 4.09 -15.04
CA LEU A 150 -22.63 5.23 -15.61
C LEU A 150 -22.76 6.51 -14.77
N ALA A 151 -23.97 6.79 -14.26
CA ALA A 151 -24.18 7.94 -13.39
C ALA A 151 -23.33 7.82 -12.09
N LEU A 152 -23.29 6.62 -11.50
CA LEU A 152 -22.44 6.33 -10.32
C LEU A 152 -20.95 6.49 -10.66
N ALA A 153 -20.47 5.95 -11.77
CA ALA A 153 -19.06 6.08 -12.18
C ALA A 153 -18.64 7.55 -12.34
N LYS A 154 -19.49 8.37 -12.92
CA LYS A 154 -19.26 9.81 -13.12
C LYS A 154 -19.35 10.63 -11.83
N SER A 155 -20.01 10.12 -10.78
CA SER A 155 -20.17 10.83 -9.50
C SER A 155 -18.94 10.76 -8.61
N PHE A 156 -17.97 9.87 -8.89
CA PHE A 156 -16.74 9.80 -8.10
C PHE A 156 -15.82 10.96 -8.49
N PRO A 157 -15.34 11.76 -7.52
CA PRO A 157 -14.53 12.96 -7.83
C PRO A 157 -13.07 12.67 -8.22
N GLY A 158 -12.59 11.42 -8.06
CA GLY A 158 -11.19 11.04 -8.19
C GLY A 158 -10.45 11.11 -6.86
N LEU A 159 -9.17 10.72 -6.86
CA LEU A 159 -8.34 10.67 -5.66
C LEU A 159 -7.52 11.94 -5.40
N ALA A 160 -7.31 12.78 -6.44
CA ALA A 160 -6.57 14.03 -6.27
C ALA A 160 -7.26 14.95 -5.24
N GLY A 161 -6.50 15.49 -4.31
CA GLY A 161 -6.99 16.29 -3.20
C GLY A 161 -7.65 15.51 -2.05
N MET A 162 -7.68 14.16 -2.12
CA MET A 162 -8.26 13.34 -1.05
C MET A 162 -7.21 12.93 -0.02
N ASP A 163 -7.31 13.47 1.18
CA ASP A 163 -6.61 12.96 2.37
C ASP A 163 -7.32 11.70 2.88
N LEU A 164 -6.86 10.55 2.42
CA LEU A 164 -7.36 9.24 2.86
C LEU A 164 -6.52 8.65 4.01
N ALA A 165 -5.33 9.15 4.27
CA ALA A 165 -4.48 8.71 5.36
C ALA A 165 -5.18 8.83 6.71
N LYS A 166 -5.79 9.97 7.02
CA LYS A 166 -6.59 10.17 8.26
C LYS A 166 -7.84 9.30 8.33
N VAL A 167 -8.35 8.80 7.19
CA VAL A 167 -9.57 7.96 7.14
C VAL A 167 -9.27 6.53 7.55
N VAL A 168 -8.12 6.00 7.10
CA VAL A 168 -7.73 4.60 7.36
C VAL A 168 -6.88 4.44 8.62
N SER A 169 -6.29 5.49 9.13
CA SER A 169 -5.44 5.51 10.32
C SER A 169 -6.15 5.02 11.57
N THR A 170 -5.38 4.41 12.46
CA THR A 170 -5.84 4.10 13.84
C THR A 170 -6.37 5.36 14.55
N LYS A 171 -7.32 5.18 15.45
CA LYS A 171 -7.89 6.29 16.26
C LYS A 171 -7.13 6.52 17.56
N THR A 172 -6.43 5.50 18.04
CA THR A 172 -5.68 5.53 19.30
C THR A 172 -4.30 4.90 19.12
N PRO A 173 -3.28 5.40 19.83
CA PRO A 173 -1.97 4.75 19.81
C PRO A 173 -2.04 3.31 20.31
N TYR A 174 -1.23 2.44 19.70
CA TYR A 174 -1.08 1.06 20.15
C TYR A 174 0.38 0.58 20.01
N VAL A 175 0.70 -0.51 20.71
CA VAL A 175 2.02 -1.16 20.64
C VAL A 175 1.91 -2.43 19.80
N TRP A 176 2.89 -2.62 18.91
CA TRP A 176 3.00 -3.81 18.08
C TRP A 176 4.28 -4.60 18.44
N THR A 177 4.12 -5.92 18.59
CA THR A 177 5.23 -6.84 18.94
C THR A 177 5.22 -8.13 18.12
N GLU A 178 4.18 -8.38 17.31
CA GLU A 178 4.13 -9.56 16.45
C GLU A 178 5.21 -9.46 15.37
N ALA A 179 6.00 -10.52 15.21
CA ALA A 179 7.07 -10.65 14.25
C ALA A 179 6.65 -11.52 13.04
N GLU A 180 7.56 -11.77 12.10
CA GLU A 180 7.28 -12.45 10.83
C GLU A 180 6.71 -13.84 11.01
N TRP A 181 5.83 -14.24 10.07
CA TRP A 181 5.24 -15.57 10.00
C TRP A 181 6.26 -16.63 9.58
N LYS A 182 6.18 -17.80 10.20
CA LYS A 182 7.02 -18.96 9.89
C LYS A 182 6.17 -20.20 9.70
N LEU A 183 6.43 -20.93 8.62
CA LEU A 183 5.69 -22.15 8.29
C LEU A 183 5.74 -23.14 9.47
N GLY A 184 4.56 -23.60 9.89
CA GLY A 184 4.40 -24.55 11.01
C GLY A 184 4.49 -23.93 12.40
N ALA A 185 4.88 -22.65 12.54
CA ALA A 185 4.97 -21.95 13.82
C ALA A 185 4.03 -20.74 13.91
N GLY A 186 3.56 -20.21 12.75
CA GLY A 186 2.79 -18.96 12.71
C GLY A 186 3.62 -17.72 13.04
N PHE A 187 2.98 -16.71 13.64
CA PHE A 187 3.62 -15.46 14.04
C PHE A 187 4.30 -15.60 15.41
N SER A 188 5.54 -15.12 15.52
CA SER A 188 6.25 -15.02 16.79
C SER A 188 6.02 -13.65 17.45
N GLN A 189 6.48 -13.50 18.71
CA GLN A 189 6.37 -12.24 19.46
C GLN A 189 7.74 -11.70 19.83
N GLN A 190 7.99 -10.42 19.60
CA GLN A 190 9.20 -9.75 20.05
C GLN A 190 9.10 -9.46 21.56
N THR A 191 9.90 -10.16 22.35
CA THR A 191 9.87 -10.06 23.84
C THR A 191 11.06 -9.30 24.42
N LYS A 192 12.14 -9.08 23.63
CA LYS A 192 13.37 -8.41 24.05
C LYS A 192 13.78 -7.34 23.02
N PRO A 193 13.01 -6.26 22.88
CA PRO A 193 13.31 -5.23 21.91
C PRO A 193 14.62 -4.50 22.27
N LYS A 194 15.37 -4.15 21.23
CA LYS A 194 16.61 -3.36 21.32
C LYS A 194 16.38 -1.90 20.96
N TYR A 195 15.36 -1.62 20.15
CA TYR A 195 15.04 -0.30 19.63
C TYR A 195 13.57 0.00 19.86
N HIS A 196 13.26 1.29 20.01
CA HIS A 196 11.91 1.79 20.03
C HIS A 196 11.65 2.61 18.75
N VAL A 197 10.79 2.11 17.89
CA VAL A 197 10.34 2.80 16.68
C VAL A 197 8.96 3.40 16.93
N VAL A 198 8.79 4.68 16.62
CA VAL A 198 7.48 5.32 16.56
C VAL A 198 7.06 5.39 15.10
N ALA A 199 5.95 4.74 14.77
CA ALA A 199 5.38 4.67 13.42
C ALA A 199 4.15 5.56 13.32
N PHE A 200 4.11 6.44 12.32
CA PHE A 200 2.91 7.18 11.96
C PHE A 200 2.05 6.33 11.04
N ASP A 201 0.80 6.09 11.44
CA ASP A 201 -0.13 5.23 10.71
C ASP A 201 -0.90 6.03 9.65
N TYR A 202 -0.43 5.97 8.42
CA TYR A 202 -1.16 6.51 7.27
C TYR A 202 -1.99 5.44 6.54
N GLY A 203 -2.04 4.23 7.09
CA GLY A 203 -2.61 3.03 6.52
C GLY A 203 -1.59 1.89 6.49
N VAL A 204 -0.94 1.66 7.63
CA VAL A 204 0.19 0.74 7.76
C VAL A 204 -0.22 -0.71 7.50
N LYS A 205 0.51 -1.39 6.62
CA LYS A 205 0.42 -2.84 6.44
C LYS A 205 1.07 -3.58 7.61
N ARG A 206 0.39 -4.63 8.10
CA ARG A 206 0.86 -5.44 9.22
C ARG A 206 2.25 -6.02 8.98
N ASN A 207 2.56 -6.41 7.75
CA ASN A 207 3.87 -7.02 7.46
C ASN A 207 5.03 -6.04 7.63
N ILE A 208 4.83 -4.75 7.45
CA ILE A 208 5.83 -3.72 7.77
C ILE A 208 6.18 -3.77 9.26
N LEU A 209 5.16 -3.78 10.12
CA LEU A 209 5.34 -3.83 11.57
C LEU A 209 6.00 -5.16 12.00
N ARG A 210 5.62 -6.27 11.37
CA ARG A 210 6.21 -7.59 11.61
C ARG A 210 7.70 -7.61 11.27
N MET A 211 8.08 -7.03 10.13
CA MET A 211 9.49 -6.96 9.70
C MET A 211 10.35 -6.09 10.62
N LEU A 212 9.80 -5.01 11.16
CA LEU A 212 10.48 -4.21 12.19
C LEU A 212 10.60 -4.98 13.51
N ALA A 213 9.54 -5.67 13.95
CA ALA A 213 9.56 -6.46 15.17
C ALA A 213 10.55 -7.63 15.10
N GLU A 214 10.63 -8.35 13.97
CA GLU A 214 11.60 -9.44 13.73
C GLU A 214 13.04 -8.92 13.89
N ARG A 215 13.29 -7.65 13.53
CA ARG A 215 14.62 -6.99 13.68
C ARG A 215 14.88 -6.37 15.04
N GLY A 216 14.06 -6.72 16.03
CA GLY A 216 14.27 -6.31 17.42
C GLY A 216 13.70 -4.93 17.78
N CYS A 217 12.68 -4.45 17.05
CA CYS A 217 11.99 -3.23 17.38
C CYS A 217 10.73 -3.50 18.22
N LYS A 218 10.51 -2.68 19.25
CA LYS A 218 9.20 -2.37 19.80
C LYS A 218 8.62 -1.24 18.98
N ILE A 219 7.43 -1.38 18.45
CA ILE A 219 6.82 -0.34 17.65
C ILE A 219 5.65 0.29 18.43
N THR A 220 5.65 1.61 18.59
CA THR A 220 4.47 2.35 19.00
C THR A 220 3.88 3.01 17.75
N VAL A 221 2.67 2.62 17.40
CA VAL A 221 1.94 3.14 16.24
C VAL A 221 1.07 4.30 16.71
N LEU A 222 1.27 5.46 16.11
CA LEU A 222 0.53 6.68 16.37
C LEU A 222 -0.49 6.97 15.26
N PRO A 223 -1.64 7.59 15.57
CA PRO A 223 -2.56 8.13 14.56
C PRO A 223 -1.86 9.06 13.58
N ALA A 224 -2.35 9.11 12.34
CA ALA A 224 -1.78 9.92 11.26
C ALA A 224 -1.59 11.40 11.66
N GLN A 225 -2.54 11.97 12.39
CA GLN A 225 -2.55 13.38 12.80
C GLN A 225 -1.76 13.69 14.10
N SER A 226 -1.01 12.70 14.62
CA SER A 226 -0.13 12.95 15.78
C SER A 226 0.98 13.93 15.42
N THR A 227 1.36 14.74 16.39
CA THR A 227 2.40 15.76 16.21
C THR A 227 3.81 15.19 16.39
N ALA A 228 4.83 15.93 15.97
CA ALA A 228 6.21 15.61 16.29
C ALA A 228 6.46 15.54 17.80
N ALA A 229 5.80 16.42 18.58
CA ALA A 229 5.89 16.42 20.05
C ALA A 229 5.36 15.12 20.67
N ASP A 230 4.24 14.57 20.15
CA ASP A 230 3.70 13.28 20.61
C ASP A 230 4.70 12.14 20.39
N ALA A 231 5.34 12.12 19.20
CA ALA A 231 6.36 11.14 18.90
C ALA A 231 7.61 11.28 19.77
N LEU A 232 8.09 12.50 19.99
CA LEU A 232 9.27 12.82 20.82
C LEU A 232 9.07 12.46 22.29
N ALA A 233 7.85 12.63 22.81
CA ALA A 233 7.51 12.25 24.18
C ALA A 233 7.74 10.76 24.46
N LEU A 234 7.67 9.93 23.44
CA LEU A 234 7.91 8.49 23.49
C LEU A 234 9.41 8.12 23.44
N LYS A 235 10.30 9.10 23.22
CA LYS A 235 11.77 8.92 23.12
C LYS A 235 12.16 7.83 22.12
N PRO A 236 11.80 7.96 20.83
CA PRO A 236 12.08 6.95 19.81
C PRO A 236 13.58 6.91 19.47
N ASP A 237 14.07 5.70 19.15
CA ASP A 237 15.35 5.50 18.47
C ASP A 237 15.25 5.78 16.97
N GLY A 238 14.04 5.63 16.38
CA GLY A 238 13.76 5.89 14.99
C GLY A 238 12.27 6.18 14.71
N ILE A 239 12.04 6.89 13.63
CA ILE A 239 10.70 7.25 13.12
C ILE A 239 10.40 6.44 11.86
N PHE A 240 9.22 5.91 11.78
CA PHE A 240 8.71 5.22 10.60
C PHE A 240 7.49 5.95 10.03
N LEU A 241 7.57 6.33 8.75
CA LEU A 241 6.47 6.94 8.00
C LEU A 241 5.83 5.87 7.13
N ALA A 242 4.61 5.46 7.47
CA ALA A 242 3.96 4.31 6.86
C ALA A 242 3.50 4.56 5.42
N ASN A 243 3.17 3.47 4.74
CA ASN A 243 2.39 3.48 3.50
C ASN A 243 0.95 3.96 3.76
N GLY A 244 0.21 4.27 2.72
CA GLY A 244 -1.19 4.67 2.83
C GLY A 244 -1.80 5.09 1.50
N PRO A 245 -3.13 5.33 1.49
CA PRO A 245 -3.91 5.74 0.32
C PRO A 245 -3.95 7.25 0.14
N GLY A 246 -4.37 7.66 -1.04
CA GLY A 246 -4.78 9.03 -1.34
C GLY A 246 -3.67 9.91 -1.87
N ASP A 247 -3.95 11.20 -1.83
CA ASP A 247 -3.03 12.24 -2.25
C ASP A 247 -2.17 12.67 -1.05
N PRO A 248 -0.83 12.74 -1.16
CA PRO A 248 0.03 13.19 -0.08
C PRO A 248 -0.07 14.70 0.18
N GLU A 249 -0.41 15.54 -0.81
CA GLU A 249 -0.39 16.99 -0.67
C GLU A 249 -1.32 17.55 0.43
N PRO A 250 -2.56 17.05 0.62
CA PRO A 250 -3.43 17.56 1.69
C PRO A 250 -3.09 17.02 3.09
N CYS A 251 -2.01 16.23 3.25
CA CYS A 251 -1.59 15.68 4.54
C CYS A 251 -0.65 16.64 5.30
N ASP A 252 -1.01 17.91 5.44
CA ASP A 252 -0.19 18.98 6.06
C ASP A 252 0.38 18.57 7.42
N TYR A 253 -0.45 18.00 8.28
CA TYR A 253 -0.08 17.50 9.60
C TYR A 253 1.09 16.49 9.55
N ALA A 254 1.08 15.59 8.55
CA ALA A 254 2.12 14.58 8.38
C ALA A 254 3.42 15.19 7.81
N ILE A 255 3.28 16.15 6.89
CA ILE A 255 4.42 16.89 6.30
C ILE A 255 5.14 17.69 7.37
N GLU A 256 4.40 18.44 8.21
CA GLU A 256 4.95 19.27 9.30
C GLU A 256 5.64 18.41 10.36
N ALA A 257 4.98 17.35 10.84
CA ALA A 257 5.56 16.44 11.83
C ALA A 257 6.82 15.75 11.29
N SER A 258 6.80 15.27 10.06
CA SER A 258 7.95 14.62 9.41
C SER A 258 9.11 15.59 9.24
N LYS A 259 8.84 16.83 8.82
CA LYS A 259 9.87 17.87 8.67
C LYS A 259 10.58 18.14 10.00
N GLU A 260 9.82 18.37 11.07
CA GLU A 260 10.39 18.64 12.40
C GLU A 260 11.27 17.47 12.89
N LEU A 261 10.78 16.22 12.76
CA LEU A 261 11.49 15.03 13.23
C LEU A 261 12.80 14.78 12.44
N ILE A 262 12.77 14.96 11.11
CA ILE A 262 13.95 14.83 10.25
C ILE A 262 14.97 15.92 10.57
N GLU A 263 14.54 17.18 10.73
CA GLU A 263 15.44 18.28 11.05
C GLU A 263 16.12 18.12 12.42
N ARG A 264 15.47 17.45 13.37
CA ARG A 264 16.07 17.06 14.66
C ARG A 264 17.11 15.94 14.54
N GLY A 265 17.27 15.34 13.36
CA GLY A 265 18.24 14.29 13.08
C GLY A 265 17.88 12.92 13.65
N ILE A 266 16.60 12.64 13.86
CA ILE A 266 16.14 11.32 14.29
C ILE A 266 16.17 10.38 13.07
N PRO A 267 16.74 9.17 13.17
CA PRO A 267 16.69 8.18 12.12
C PRO A 267 15.29 7.97 11.58
N THR A 268 15.07 8.22 10.29
CA THR A 268 13.73 8.18 9.68
C THR A 268 13.72 7.31 8.44
N PHE A 269 12.71 6.43 8.33
CA PHE A 269 12.45 5.61 7.16
C PHE A 269 11.01 5.78 6.70
N GLY A 270 10.80 6.04 5.40
CA GLY A 270 9.47 6.21 4.78
C GLY A 270 9.21 5.21 3.67
N ILE A 271 8.00 4.65 3.63
CA ILE A 271 7.54 3.70 2.59
C ILE A 271 6.30 4.26 1.89
N CYS A 272 6.29 4.25 0.56
CA CYS A 272 5.17 4.58 -0.32
C CYS A 272 4.59 5.99 -0.02
N LEU A 273 3.46 6.13 0.66
CA LEU A 273 2.96 7.44 1.09
C LEU A 273 3.97 8.15 2.02
N GLY A 274 4.63 7.41 2.91
CA GLY A 274 5.69 7.96 3.77
C GLY A 274 6.90 8.48 2.99
N HIS A 275 7.23 7.89 1.84
CA HIS A 275 8.23 8.42 0.91
C HIS A 275 7.77 9.76 0.31
N GLN A 276 6.51 9.86 -0.10
CA GLN A 276 5.94 11.09 -0.68
C GLN A 276 5.84 12.21 0.36
N ILE A 277 5.40 11.89 1.58
CA ILE A 277 5.37 12.81 2.73
C ILE A 277 6.78 13.33 3.05
N MET A 278 7.79 12.43 3.07
CA MET A 278 9.18 12.83 3.30
C MET A 278 9.72 13.73 2.21
N ALA A 279 9.31 13.53 0.94
CA ALA A 279 9.67 14.41 -0.18
C ALA A 279 9.07 15.81 0.00
N LEU A 280 7.77 15.91 0.29
CA LEU A 280 7.10 17.17 0.58
C LEU A 280 7.72 17.89 1.80
N ALA A 281 8.00 17.15 2.88
CA ALA A 281 8.68 17.68 4.07
C ALA A 281 10.09 18.20 3.78
N SER A 282 10.75 17.68 2.76
CA SER A 282 12.05 18.14 2.28
C SER A 282 11.99 19.31 1.29
N GLY A 283 10.78 19.69 0.82
CA GLY A 283 10.55 20.79 -0.12
C GLY A 283 10.41 20.36 -1.58
N ALA A 284 10.33 19.07 -1.88
CA ALA A 284 10.01 18.56 -3.21
C ALA A 284 8.50 18.63 -3.50
N LYS A 285 8.09 18.22 -4.69
CA LYS A 285 6.70 18.17 -5.16
C LYS A 285 6.29 16.75 -5.50
N THR A 286 4.99 16.51 -5.51
CA THR A 286 4.40 15.26 -6.00
C THR A 286 3.55 15.49 -7.24
N LEU A 287 3.25 14.41 -7.95
CA LEU A 287 2.42 14.43 -9.15
C LEU A 287 1.51 13.20 -9.19
N LYS A 288 0.30 13.37 -9.75
CA LYS A 288 -0.60 12.25 -10.04
C LYS A 288 -0.09 11.53 -11.29
N MET A 289 0.13 10.22 -11.18
CA MET A 289 0.52 9.38 -12.31
C MET A 289 -0.69 9.07 -13.21
N LYS A 290 -0.43 8.74 -14.47
CA LYS A 290 -1.48 8.41 -15.44
C LYS A 290 -2.34 7.21 -15.01
N PHE A 291 -1.70 6.11 -14.60
CA PHE A 291 -2.38 4.89 -14.14
C PHE A 291 -1.72 4.26 -12.90
N GLY A 292 -0.64 4.88 -12.38
CA GLY A 292 0.09 4.39 -11.21
C GLY A 292 0.92 3.14 -11.48
N HIS A 293 1.57 2.66 -10.43
CA HIS A 293 2.27 1.38 -10.41
C HIS A 293 1.57 0.45 -9.43
N HIS A 294 1.05 -0.68 -9.92
CA HIS A 294 0.38 -1.68 -9.10
C HIS A 294 0.77 -3.07 -9.59
N GLY A 295 1.51 -3.81 -8.76
CA GLY A 295 1.99 -5.14 -9.11
C GLY A 295 3.17 -5.57 -8.25
N ALA A 296 3.56 -6.84 -8.37
CA ALA A 296 4.65 -7.44 -7.60
C ALA A 296 5.85 -7.85 -8.48
N ASN A 297 6.01 -7.19 -9.61
CA ASN A 297 7.02 -7.55 -10.63
C ASN A 297 7.69 -6.31 -11.26
N HIS A 298 7.77 -5.20 -10.52
CA HIS A 298 8.34 -3.96 -11.01
C HIS A 298 9.86 -3.92 -10.81
N PRO A 299 10.66 -3.86 -11.89
CA PRO A 299 12.11 -3.74 -11.78
C PRO A 299 12.51 -2.32 -11.40
N VAL A 300 13.29 -2.22 -10.35
CA VAL A 300 13.85 -0.97 -9.82
C VAL A 300 15.37 -1.09 -9.76
N GLN A 301 16.08 -0.07 -10.19
CA GLN A 301 17.53 -0.04 -10.13
C GLN A 301 18.01 0.80 -8.94
N ASP A 302 18.88 0.24 -8.12
CA ASP A 302 19.73 1.01 -7.21
C ASP A 302 20.75 1.82 -8.02
N VAL A 303 20.72 3.14 -7.88
CA VAL A 303 21.51 4.06 -8.71
C VAL A 303 23.00 3.93 -8.43
N GLN A 304 23.39 3.59 -7.19
CA GLN A 304 24.77 3.49 -6.78
C GLN A 304 25.39 2.13 -7.18
N SER A 305 24.76 1.05 -6.80
CA SER A 305 25.28 -0.31 -7.04
C SER A 305 24.98 -0.82 -8.46
N LYS A 306 24.02 -0.20 -9.15
CA LYS A 306 23.45 -0.64 -10.44
C LYS A 306 22.71 -1.98 -10.37
N GLN A 307 22.52 -2.52 -9.19
CA GLN A 307 21.73 -3.72 -8.97
C GLN A 307 20.27 -3.48 -9.36
N VAL A 308 19.68 -4.42 -10.07
CA VAL A 308 18.24 -4.45 -10.36
C VAL A 308 17.57 -5.36 -9.33
N ILE A 309 16.54 -4.85 -8.70
CA ILE A 309 15.72 -5.53 -7.70
C ILE A 309 14.27 -5.54 -8.18
N ILE A 310 13.55 -6.59 -7.88
CA ILE A 310 12.12 -6.68 -8.21
C ILE A 310 11.32 -6.24 -7.00
N THR A 311 10.35 -5.35 -7.23
CA THR A 311 9.60 -4.70 -6.15
C THR A 311 8.10 -4.92 -6.27
N SER A 312 7.42 -4.89 -5.14
CA SER A 312 5.98 -4.70 -5.08
C SER A 312 5.66 -3.21 -5.07
N GLN A 313 4.66 -2.79 -5.86
CA GLN A 313 4.26 -1.40 -6.04
C GLN A 313 2.75 -1.26 -5.90
N ASN A 314 2.33 -0.19 -5.21
CA ASN A 314 0.92 0.19 -5.10
C ASN A 314 0.81 1.69 -4.84
N HIS A 315 0.92 2.51 -5.88
CA HIS A 315 0.80 3.96 -5.76
C HIS A 315 0.29 4.62 -7.04
N GLY A 316 -0.56 5.64 -6.89
CA GLY A 316 -1.08 6.47 -7.99
C GLY A 316 -0.45 7.86 -8.05
N PHE A 317 0.42 8.19 -7.08
CA PHE A 317 1.20 9.42 -7.03
C PHE A 317 2.69 9.09 -6.99
N ALA A 318 3.53 10.01 -7.45
CA ALA A 318 4.98 9.89 -7.44
C ALA A 318 5.62 11.23 -7.05
N VAL A 319 6.86 11.17 -6.60
CA VAL A 319 7.67 12.38 -6.36
C VAL A 319 8.22 12.88 -7.70
N ASP A 320 8.12 14.18 -7.94
CA ASP A 320 8.75 14.85 -9.06
C ASP A 320 10.26 14.97 -8.80
N GLU A 321 11.06 14.12 -9.44
CA GLU A 321 12.51 14.10 -9.28
C GLU A 321 13.17 15.46 -9.52
N ALA A 322 12.68 16.23 -10.52
CA ALA A 322 13.24 17.53 -10.87
C ALA A 322 13.06 18.56 -9.74
N SER A 323 12.13 18.32 -8.82
CA SER A 323 11.86 19.20 -7.69
C SER A 323 12.67 18.86 -6.43
N LEU A 324 13.46 17.78 -6.43
CA LEU A 324 14.25 17.39 -5.27
C LEU A 324 15.29 18.46 -4.91
N PRO A 325 15.37 18.91 -3.64
CA PRO A 325 16.37 19.86 -3.20
C PRO A 325 17.78 19.23 -3.16
N SER A 326 18.82 20.07 -3.18
CA SER A 326 20.22 19.64 -3.28
C SER A 326 20.71 18.78 -2.11
N ASN A 327 20.02 18.79 -0.96
CA ASN A 327 20.31 17.93 0.19
C ASN A 327 19.58 16.57 0.12
N CYS A 328 18.94 16.27 -1.01
CA CYS A 328 18.36 14.96 -1.31
C CYS A 328 19.12 14.30 -2.47
N ARG A 329 19.40 13.01 -2.34
CA ARG A 329 20.06 12.20 -3.35
C ARG A 329 19.17 11.03 -3.77
N VAL A 330 18.94 10.89 -5.08
CA VAL A 330 18.23 9.75 -5.66
C VAL A 330 18.98 8.46 -5.38
N THR A 331 18.29 7.45 -4.89
CA THR A 331 18.86 6.12 -4.60
C THR A 331 18.32 5.03 -5.51
N HIS A 332 17.05 5.13 -5.94
CA HIS A 332 16.39 4.10 -6.74
C HIS A 332 15.55 4.73 -7.85
N VAL A 333 15.51 4.09 -9.02
CA VAL A 333 14.70 4.50 -10.18
C VAL A 333 13.97 3.31 -10.81
N SER A 334 12.76 3.55 -11.30
CA SER A 334 11.98 2.55 -12.03
C SER A 334 12.59 2.28 -13.41
N LEU A 335 12.72 1.00 -13.78
CA LEU A 335 13.16 0.63 -15.13
C LEU A 335 12.00 0.57 -16.14
N PHE A 336 10.75 0.76 -15.69
CA PHE A 336 9.61 0.82 -16.61
C PHE A 336 9.46 2.22 -17.25
N ASP A 337 9.66 3.28 -16.47
CA ASP A 337 9.35 4.64 -16.90
C ASP A 337 10.32 5.71 -16.37
N GLY A 338 11.38 5.30 -15.66
CA GLY A 338 12.38 6.22 -15.10
C GLY A 338 11.91 7.01 -13.87
N SER A 339 10.70 6.77 -13.36
CA SER A 339 10.20 7.50 -12.19
C SER A 339 11.04 7.24 -10.93
N LEU A 340 11.12 8.24 -10.07
CA LEU A 340 11.82 8.18 -8.79
C LEU A 340 11.21 7.08 -7.89
N GLN A 341 12.06 6.18 -7.40
CA GLN A 341 11.65 5.06 -6.55
C GLN A 341 12.29 5.09 -5.16
N GLY A 342 13.16 6.04 -4.90
CA GLY A 342 13.75 6.24 -3.58
C GLY A 342 14.77 7.36 -3.56
N PHE A 343 14.87 8.01 -2.41
CA PHE A 343 15.91 9.00 -2.14
C PHE A 343 16.35 8.95 -0.67
N GLU A 344 17.45 9.64 -0.37
CA GLU A 344 17.93 9.85 0.98
C GLU A 344 18.29 11.31 1.21
N ARG A 345 18.24 11.76 2.45
CA ARG A 345 18.82 13.04 2.88
C ARG A 345 20.33 12.85 3.05
N THR A 346 21.13 13.76 2.48
CA THR A 346 22.59 13.73 2.60
C THR A 346 23.09 14.39 3.89
N ASP A 347 22.26 15.20 4.51
CA ASP A 347 22.54 16.00 5.72
C ASP A 347 21.87 15.44 6.98
N LYS A 348 20.94 14.49 6.85
CA LYS A 348 20.16 13.90 7.95
C LYS A 348 20.08 12.38 7.80
N PRO A 349 19.92 11.62 8.89
CA PRO A 349 19.81 10.17 8.84
C PRO A 349 18.41 9.73 8.39
N ALA A 350 18.00 10.07 7.17
CA ALA A 350 16.67 9.82 6.65
C ALA A 350 16.73 9.30 5.22
N PHE A 351 15.95 8.26 4.92
CA PHE A 351 15.78 7.70 3.57
C PHE A 351 14.38 7.13 3.37
N CYS A 352 14.00 6.95 2.12
CA CYS A 352 12.69 6.41 1.80
C CYS A 352 12.67 5.70 0.46
N VAL A 353 11.62 4.90 0.25
CA VAL A 353 11.36 4.18 -1.00
C VAL A 353 9.88 4.21 -1.36
N GLN A 354 9.60 4.26 -2.66
CA GLN A 354 8.24 4.29 -3.19
C GLN A 354 7.60 2.91 -3.19
N GLY A 355 8.37 1.86 -3.47
CA GLY A 355 7.92 0.48 -3.44
C GLY A 355 7.74 -0.07 -2.03
N HIS A 356 7.23 -1.29 -1.95
CA HIS A 356 6.90 -1.99 -0.71
C HIS A 356 7.96 -3.06 -0.37
N PRO A 357 8.96 -2.75 0.47
CA PRO A 357 10.01 -3.70 0.85
C PRO A 357 9.53 -4.85 1.74
N GLU A 358 8.33 -4.69 2.32
CA GLU A 358 7.66 -5.73 3.09
C GLU A 358 6.97 -6.77 2.22
N ALA A 359 6.91 -6.56 0.90
CA ALA A 359 6.14 -7.41 -0.02
C ALA A 359 4.66 -7.53 0.38
N SER A 360 4.14 -8.74 0.55
CA SER A 360 2.75 -9.02 0.96
C SER A 360 1.68 -8.31 0.13
N PRO A 361 1.55 -8.68 -1.18
CA PRO A 361 2.30 -9.75 -1.87
C PRO A 361 3.60 -9.25 -2.51
N GLY A 362 4.43 -10.18 -2.92
CA GLY A 362 5.54 -9.91 -3.83
C GLY A 362 6.88 -10.46 -3.38
N PRO A 363 7.95 -10.12 -4.12
CA PRO A 363 9.31 -10.52 -3.81
C PRO A 363 9.86 -9.76 -2.61
N THR A 364 10.85 -10.37 -1.94
CA THR A 364 11.50 -9.83 -0.73
C THR A 364 12.88 -9.21 -1.00
N ASP A 365 13.23 -8.98 -2.26
CA ASP A 365 14.53 -8.44 -2.71
C ASP A 365 14.91 -7.13 -1.98
N VAL A 366 13.91 -6.35 -1.61
CA VAL A 366 14.05 -5.01 -1.01
C VAL A 366 14.02 -5.04 0.51
N ALA A 367 13.75 -6.20 1.13
CA ALA A 367 13.73 -6.40 2.59
C ALA A 367 14.99 -5.88 3.33
N PRO A 368 16.22 -5.93 2.75
CA PRO A 368 17.42 -5.36 3.39
C PRO A 368 17.34 -3.86 3.72
N LEU A 369 16.38 -3.11 3.18
CA LEU A 369 16.17 -1.71 3.57
C LEU A 369 15.71 -1.55 5.03
N PHE A 370 15.03 -2.54 5.59
CA PHE A 370 14.75 -2.57 7.03
C PHE A 370 16.04 -2.69 7.85
N ASP A 371 17.01 -3.50 7.41
CA ASP A 371 18.32 -3.64 8.08
C ASP A 371 19.11 -2.34 7.99
N ARG A 372 19.00 -1.61 6.87
CA ARG A 372 19.55 -0.27 6.73
C ARG A 372 18.98 0.69 7.78
N PHE A 373 17.68 0.65 8.03
CA PHE A 373 17.04 1.47 9.06
C PHE A 373 17.55 1.13 10.47
N ILE A 374 17.68 -0.16 10.79
CA ILE A 374 18.29 -0.60 12.04
C ILE A 374 19.71 -0.05 12.20
N LYS A 375 20.51 -0.10 11.13
CA LYS A 375 21.88 0.43 11.15
C LYS A 375 21.94 1.95 11.36
N LEU A 376 20.98 2.70 10.82
CA LEU A 376 20.89 4.15 11.11
C LEU A 376 20.63 4.43 12.59
N MET A 377 19.71 3.68 13.24
CA MET A 377 19.45 3.81 14.67
C MET A 377 20.67 3.43 15.51
N GLN A 378 21.40 2.35 15.16
CA GLN A 378 22.66 1.96 15.81
C GLN A 378 23.69 3.08 15.77
N ASN A 379 23.92 3.64 14.60
CA ASN A 379 24.89 4.71 14.40
C ASN A 379 24.54 5.97 15.21
N ALA A 380 23.27 6.34 15.26
CA ALA A 380 22.79 7.48 16.05
C ALA A 380 23.03 7.29 17.55
N THR A 381 22.72 6.09 18.07
CA THR A 381 22.94 5.76 19.48
C THR A 381 24.42 5.78 19.84
N GLN A 382 25.30 5.22 19.00
CA GLN A 382 26.75 5.24 19.20
C GLN A 382 27.34 6.64 19.21
N LYS A 383 26.87 7.50 18.26
CA LYS A 383 27.31 8.90 18.20
C LYS A 383 26.92 9.66 19.46
N ALA A 384 25.69 9.52 19.95
CA ALA A 384 25.22 10.15 21.17
C ALA A 384 26.02 9.69 22.43
N ALA A 385 26.38 8.39 22.49
CA ALA A 385 27.22 7.86 23.58
C ALA A 385 28.62 8.46 23.57
N THR A 386 29.24 8.58 22.38
CA THR A 386 30.59 9.16 22.22
C THR A 386 30.61 10.65 22.56
N GLU A 387 29.57 11.40 22.19
CA GLU A 387 29.46 12.84 22.54
C GLU A 387 29.32 13.06 24.05
N LYS A 388 28.53 12.22 24.74
CA LYS A 388 28.40 12.25 26.19
C LYS A 388 29.74 11.97 26.90
N GLN A 389 30.54 11.02 26.39
CA GLN A 389 31.86 10.72 26.96
C GLN A 389 32.91 11.82 26.76
N LYS A 390 32.77 12.61 25.67
CA LYS A 390 33.66 13.75 25.41
C LYS A 390 33.35 14.98 26.27
N ASN A 391 32.12 15.07 26.77
CA ASN A 391 31.63 16.21 27.54
C ASN A 391 31.56 15.93 29.06
N ALA A 392 31.93 14.72 29.48
CA ALA A 392 32.06 14.30 30.88
C ALA A 392 33.53 14.27 31.32
#